data_a6cf86de805032354faec45f7bb89903
#
_entry.id   a6cf86de805032354faec45f7bb89903
#
_cell.length_a   1.000
_cell.length_b   1.000
_cell.length_c   1.000
_cell.angle_alpha   90.00
_cell.angle_beta   90.00
_cell.angle_gamma   90.00
#
_symmetry.space_group_name_H-M   'P 1'
#
loop_
_entity.id
_entity.type
_entity.pdbx_description
1 polymer ?
#
loop_
_entity_poly.entity_id
_entity_poly.type
_entity_poly.pdbx_seq_one_letter_code
_entity_poly.pdbx_strand_id
1 'polypeptide(L)'
;MNKPIAELISTALNNEMPASEIEKLMEKPKLMELGDVAFPCFTLAKKFKKSPQVIASEIAQQLNSKLIQEVNVVGGYLNIFVNQQMVTENVLQTILREKDQYGSMQPGQENVVIDYSSPNIAKPFSMGHLRSTVIGNALANIAEKNGYNAVRINHLGDWGTQFGKLIVAYKLWGDKEAIEASPIEELLKIYVKFHERAETDESLNEQARASFKSLEDGDEEALALWKWFRDASLKEFETIYDLLGIRFDSYAGEAFYNDKMDAVVGELKEKGLLTLSEGAYVVQLEDMPPCLITKTDGATLYATRDLAAAMYRKKQYEAKKTFYVVGNEQSLHFKQLFNVIEKMGYDWSKDLQHVAFGMMLKDGKKMSTRKGKVVLLADVLAEAIETAKRNIEEKNQALEQKELVARQVGVGAVIFNDLKNNRMNDIDFSLEQMMNFEGETGPYVQYTFARISSLLEKGEFKEQAIQYDALGEYAWSVIQLLEQYPIIVQKSFEQADPSQIAKFSLQLSRAFNKYYAHTKILVEDEWKQMKLSFAFSVAIVLKDALSLLGISAPTKM
;
A
#
# COMPACT_ATOMS: atom_id res chain seq x y z
N MET A 1 3.46 -24.37 -6.44
CA MET A 1 2.63 -25.46 -7.06
C MET A 1 2.41 -25.24 -8.56
N ASN A 2 1.82 -24.12 -9.00
CA ASN A 2 1.50 -23.91 -10.42
C ASN A 2 2.72 -23.92 -11.35
N LYS A 3 3.80 -23.24 -10.98
CA LYS A 3 4.99 -23.15 -11.83
C LYS A 3 5.60 -24.51 -12.19
N PRO A 4 5.90 -25.42 -11.25
CA PRO A 4 6.39 -26.76 -11.60
C PRO A 4 5.43 -27.55 -12.47
N ILE A 5 4.11 -27.44 -12.24
CA ILE A 5 3.11 -28.10 -13.07
C ILE A 5 3.08 -27.50 -14.48
N ALA A 6 3.19 -26.19 -14.61
CA ALA A 6 3.27 -25.51 -15.90
C ALA A 6 4.53 -25.92 -16.69
N GLU A 7 5.65 -26.11 -16.02
CA GLU A 7 6.89 -26.65 -16.64
C GLU A 7 6.71 -28.07 -17.16
N LEU A 8 6.01 -28.94 -16.40
CA LEU A 8 5.67 -30.28 -16.84
C LEU A 8 4.74 -30.29 -18.07
N ILE A 9 3.71 -29.44 -18.07
CA ILE A 9 2.80 -29.27 -19.20
C ILE A 9 3.55 -28.72 -20.41
N SER A 10 4.44 -27.73 -20.24
CA SER A 10 5.27 -27.18 -21.31
C SER A 10 6.14 -28.27 -21.95
N THR A 11 6.75 -29.11 -21.12
CA THR A 11 7.55 -30.25 -21.59
C THR A 11 6.70 -31.25 -22.37
N ALA A 12 5.51 -31.59 -21.86
CA ALA A 12 4.57 -32.48 -22.55
C ALA A 12 4.07 -31.89 -23.90
N LEU A 13 4.09 -30.59 -24.05
CA LEU A 13 3.83 -29.87 -25.29
C LEU A 13 5.08 -29.65 -26.16
N ASN A 14 6.19 -30.35 -25.88
CA ASN A 14 7.48 -30.17 -26.58
C ASN A 14 7.98 -28.71 -26.58
N ASN A 15 7.66 -27.96 -25.51
CA ASN A 15 7.96 -26.52 -25.34
C ASN A 15 7.29 -25.60 -26.40
N GLU A 16 6.25 -26.07 -27.07
CA GLU A 16 5.45 -25.30 -28.03
C GLU A 16 4.70 -24.12 -27.36
N MET A 17 4.51 -24.17 -26.04
CA MET A 17 3.98 -23.10 -25.21
C MET A 17 4.88 -22.92 -23.98
N PRO A 18 5.38 -21.69 -23.70
CA PRO A 18 6.22 -21.44 -22.54
C PRO A 18 5.48 -21.71 -21.22
N ALA A 19 6.18 -22.23 -20.21
CA ALA A 19 5.59 -22.50 -18.90
C ALA A 19 4.93 -21.25 -18.27
N SER A 20 5.51 -20.07 -18.49
CA SER A 20 4.94 -18.79 -18.00
C SER A 20 3.60 -18.42 -18.64
N GLU A 21 3.34 -18.87 -19.85
CA GLU A 21 2.04 -18.68 -20.54
C GLU A 21 1.02 -19.72 -20.03
N ILE A 22 1.46 -20.96 -19.87
CA ILE A 22 0.64 -22.05 -19.28
C ILE A 22 0.20 -21.67 -17.88
N GLU A 23 1.11 -21.19 -17.03
CA GLU A 23 0.81 -20.79 -15.65
C GLU A 23 -0.29 -19.71 -15.59
N LYS A 24 -0.29 -18.75 -16.52
CA LYS A 24 -1.34 -17.73 -16.62
C LYS A 24 -2.70 -18.26 -16.99
N LEU A 25 -2.76 -19.37 -17.71
CA LEU A 25 -3.99 -20.03 -18.14
C LEU A 25 -4.51 -21.06 -17.11
N MET A 26 -3.67 -21.45 -16.14
CA MET A 26 -4.08 -22.39 -15.11
C MET A 26 -5.10 -21.75 -14.18
N GLU A 27 -6.13 -22.53 -13.84
CA GLU A 27 -7.25 -22.11 -13.02
C GLU A 27 -7.40 -23.03 -11.80
N LYS A 28 -7.98 -22.50 -10.71
CA LYS A 28 -8.44 -23.33 -9.60
C LYS A 28 -9.83 -23.85 -9.93
N PRO A 29 -10.07 -25.18 -9.94
CA PRO A 29 -11.41 -25.75 -10.15
C PRO A 29 -12.39 -25.22 -9.12
N LYS A 30 -13.66 -25.01 -9.54
CA LYS A 30 -14.73 -24.56 -8.63
C LYS A 30 -15.12 -25.62 -7.61
N LEU A 31 -15.00 -26.88 -7.97
CA LEU A 31 -15.33 -28.04 -7.15
C LEU A 31 -14.05 -28.81 -6.82
N MET A 32 -13.85 -29.18 -5.57
CA MET A 32 -12.66 -29.91 -5.10
C MET A 32 -12.53 -31.29 -5.78
N GLU A 33 -13.64 -31.91 -6.14
CA GLU A 33 -13.67 -33.18 -6.86
C GLU A 33 -13.12 -33.12 -8.30
N LEU A 34 -12.88 -31.91 -8.81
CA LEU A 34 -12.28 -31.68 -10.12
C LEU A 34 -10.75 -31.45 -10.04
N GLY A 35 -10.13 -31.59 -8.88
CA GLY A 35 -8.69 -31.43 -8.68
C GLY A 35 -8.27 -30.14 -8.02
N ASP A 36 -6.97 -29.98 -7.87
CA ASP A 36 -6.35 -28.80 -7.26
C ASP A 36 -6.04 -27.71 -8.30
N VAL A 37 -5.73 -28.12 -9.53
CA VAL A 37 -5.37 -27.26 -10.66
C VAL A 37 -6.06 -27.74 -11.93
N ALA A 38 -6.62 -26.82 -12.73
CA ALA A 38 -7.16 -27.10 -14.06
C ALA A 38 -6.41 -26.31 -15.12
N PHE A 39 -6.09 -26.95 -16.25
CA PHE A 39 -5.52 -26.30 -17.41
C PHE A 39 -6.49 -26.42 -18.60
N PRO A 40 -6.99 -25.30 -19.16
CA PRO A 40 -7.90 -25.30 -20.29
C PRO A 40 -7.14 -25.51 -21.61
N CYS A 41 -7.40 -26.62 -22.29
CA CYS A 41 -6.77 -26.92 -23.58
C CYS A 41 -7.46 -26.26 -24.80
N PHE A 42 -8.49 -25.43 -24.58
CA PHE A 42 -9.26 -24.80 -25.67
C PHE A 42 -8.43 -23.87 -26.54
N THR A 43 -7.52 -23.10 -25.93
CA THR A 43 -6.62 -22.17 -26.62
C THR A 43 -5.64 -22.86 -27.55
N LEU A 44 -5.34 -24.14 -27.29
CA LEU A 44 -4.40 -24.96 -28.06
C LEU A 44 -5.04 -25.61 -29.29
N ALA A 45 -6.39 -25.72 -29.33
CA ALA A 45 -7.11 -26.43 -30.38
C ALA A 45 -6.82 -25.93 -31.78
N LYS A 46 -6.74 -24.62 -31.97
CA LYS A 46 -6.42 -23.98 -33.25
C LYS A 46 -4.97 -24.22 -33.67
N LYS A 47 -4.04 -24.16 -32.70
CA LYS A 47 -2.59 -24.32 -32.93
C LYS A 47 -2.26 -25.76 -33.31
N PHE A 48 -2.79 -26.73 -32.58
CA PHE A 48 -2.52 -28.17 -32.81
C PHE A 48 -3.48 -28.84 -33.79
N LYS A 49 -4.52 -28.15 -34.25
CA LYS A 49 -5.57 -28.68 -35.14
C LYS A 49 -6.20 -29.96 -34.61
N LYS A 50 -6.40 -30.06 -33.31
CA LYS A 50 -6.99 -31.16 -32.56
C LYS A 50 -8.09 -30.66 -31.64
N SER A 51 -9.01 -31.52 -31.23
CA SER A 51 -9.99 -31.15 -30.23
C SER A 51 -9.33 -30.92 -28.86
N PRO A 52 -9.84 -29.98 -28.02
CA PRO A 52 -9.28 -29.74 -26.67
C PRO A 52 -9.17 -31.02 -25.83
N GLN A 53 -10.13 -31.91 -25.95
CA GLN A 53 -10.16 -33.18 -25.22
C GLN A 53 -9.04 -34.14 -25.65
N VAL A 54 -8.72 -34.18 -26.94
CA VAL A 54 -7.61 -34.99 -27.46
C VAL A 54 -6.29 -34.43 -26.97
N ILE A 55 -6.09 -33.10 -27.03
CA ILE A 55 -4.90 -32.42 -26.52
C ILE A 55 -4.72 -32.71 -25.04
N ALA A 56 -5.77 -32.52 -24.22
CA ALA A 56 -5.74 -32.81 -22.80
C ALA A 56 -5.34 -34.26 -22.49
N SER A 57 -5.86 -35.22 -23.27
CA SER A 57 -5.54 -36.66 -23.12
C SER A 57 -4.08 -36.96 -23.49
N GLU A 58 -3.55 -36.35 -24.56
CA GLU A 58 -2.14 -36.49 -24.95
C GLU A 58 -1.18 -35.93 -23.91
N ILE A 59 -1.52 -34.77 -23.33
CA ILE A 59 -0.75 -34.17 -22.21
C ILE A 59 -0.83 -35.09 -20.99
N ALA A 60 -2.02 -35.53 -20.61
CA ALA A 60 -2.23 -36.39 -19.42
C ALA A 60 -1.36 -37.65 -19.46
N GLN A 61 -1.20 -38.28 -20.63
CA GLN A 61 -0.35 -39.48 -20.80
C GLN A 61 1.14 -39.22 -20.58
N GLN A 62 1.57 -38.01 -20.74
CA GLN A 62 3.00 -37.61 -20.59
C GLN A 62 3.30 -37.02 -19.22
N LEU A 63 2.27 -36.63 -18.44
CA LEU A 63 2.46 -36.08 -17.10
C LEU A 63 2.78 -37.21 -16.10
N ASN A 64 4.07 -37.36 -15.81
CA ASN A 64 4.56 -38.27 -14.77
C ASN A 64 5.51 -37.53 -13.84
N SER A 65 5.06 -37.23 -12.63
CA SER A 65 5.85 -36.55 -11.60
C SER A 65 5.38 -36.95 -10.21
N LYS A 66 6.31 -37.03 -9.24
CA LYS A 66 5.98 -37.24 -7.82
C LYS A 66 5.07 -36.14 -7.24
N LEU A 67 5.07 -34.97 -7.87
CA LEU A 67 4.20 -33.84 -7.50
C LEU A 67 2.72 -34.08 -7.86
N ILE A 68 2.45 -34.97 -8.81
CA ILE A 68 1.10 -35.25 -9.34
C ILE A 68 0.64 -36.60 -8.77
N GLN A 69 -0.50 -36.59 -8.11
CA GLN A 69 -1.16 -37.80 -7.63
C GLN A 69 -2.04 -38.45 -8.72
N GLU A 70 -2.81 -37.63 -9.43
CA GLU A 70 -3.78 -38.08 -10.46
C GLU A 70 -4.00 -36.96 -11.48
N VAL A 71 -4.30 -37.35 -12.72
CA VAL A 71 -4.68 -36.44 -13.79
C VAL A 71 -5.96 -36.94 -14.45
N ASN A 72 -6.99 -36.08 -14.49
CA ASN A 72 -8.27 -36.37 -15.08
C ASN A 72 -8.59 -35.41 -16.24
N VAL A 73 -9.14 -35.92 -17.33
CA VAL A 73 -9.57 -35.10 -18.47
C VAL A 73 -11.09 -35.00 -18.49
N VAL A 74 -11.60 -33.76 -18.33
CA VAL A 74 -13.03 -33.49 -18.32
C VAL A 74 -13.35 -32.35 -19.27
N GLY A 75 -14.09 -32.58 -20.33
CA GLY A 75 -14.61 -31.55 -21.24
C GLY A 75 -13.56 -30.67 -21.91
N GLY A 76 -12.31 -31.15 -22.08
CA GLY A 76 -11.19 -30.35 -22.64
C GLY A 76 -10.38 -29.62 -21.60
N TYR A 77 -10.64 -29.83 -20.32
CA TYR A 77 -9.78 -29.43 -19.20
C TYR A 77 -8.87 -30.58 -18.78
N LEU A 78 -7.63 -30.27 -18.49
CA LEU A 78 -6.71 -31.15 -17.80
C LEU A 78 -6.79 -30.80 -16.31
N ASN A 79 -7.41 -31.69 -15.53
CA ASN A 79 -7.59 -31.55 -14.09
C ASN A 79 -6.52 -32.35 -13.35
N ILE A 80 -5.75 -31.68 -12.52
CA ILE A 80 -4.58 -32.24 -11.85
C ILE A 80 -4.83 -32.27 -10.35
N PHE A 81 -4.69 -33.43 -9.75
CA PHE A 81 -4.64 -33.64 -8.30
C PHE A 81 -3.17 -33.73 -7.90
N VAL A 82 -2.77 -32.84 -7.01
CA VAL A 82 -1.38 -32.80 -6.54
C VAL A 82 -1.17 -33.82 -5.41
N ASN A 83 0.05 -34.26 -5.24
CA ASN A 83 0.47 -35.04 -4.07
C ASN A 83 0.46 -34.12 -2.84
N GLN A 84 -0.67 -34.13 -2.11
CA GLN A 84 -0.91 -33.25 -0.97
C GLN A 84 0.13 -33.43 0.12
N GLN A 85 0.60 -34.65 0.38
CA GLN A 85 1.66 -34.93 1.35
C GLN A 85 2.95 -34.18 0.96
N MET A 86 3.41 -34.37 -0.27
CA MET A 86 4.64 -33.74 -0.75
C MET A 86 4.57 -32.23 -0.74
N VAL A 87 3.43 -31.65 -1.18
CA VAL A 87 3.24 -30.19 -1.15
C VAL A 87 3.24 -29.68 0.29
N THR A 88 2.52 -30.33 1.19
CA THR A 88 2.44 -29.96 2.60
C THR A 88 3.83 -29.95 3.26
N GLU A 89 4.58 -31.04 3.13
CA GLU A 89 5.91 -31.17 3.72
C GLU A 89 6.86 -30.10 3.17
N ASN A 90 6.87 -29.88 1.86
CA ASN A 90 7.72 -28.86 1.23
C ASN A 90 7.38 -27.43 1.69
N VAL A 91 6.09 -27.07 1.70
CA VAL A 91 5.64 -25.72 2.08
C VAL A 91 5.98 -25.45 3.55
N LEU A 92 5.61 -26.36 4.44
CA LEU A 92 5.81 -26.17 5.88
C LEU A 92 7.28 -26.21 6.27
N GLN A 93 8.08 -27.10 5.69
CA GLN A 93 9.54 -27.09 5.91
C GLN A 93 10.18 -25.79 5.43
N THR A 94 9.73 -25.26 4.29
CA THR A 94 10.23 -23.98 3.79
C THR A 94 9.86 -22.83 4.72
N ILE A 95 8.61 -22.75 5.19
CA ILE A 95 8.17 -21.71 6.13
C ILE A 95 8.97 -21.80 7.45
N LEU A 96 9.12 -22.99 8.01
CA LEU A 96 9.84 -23.19 9.28
C LEU A 96 11.34 -22.88 9.15
N ARG A 97 11.94 -23.11 7.98
CA ARG A 97 13.33 -22.76 7.70
C ARG A 97 13.53 -21.27 7.47
N GLU A 98 12.67 -20.63 6.68
CA GLU A 98 12.82 -19.24 6.23
C GLU A 98 12.20 -18.24 7.19
N LYS A 99 11.20 -18.66 7.98
CA LYS A 99 10.53 -17.84 8.99
C LYS A 99 9.99 -16.53 8.35
N ASP A 100 10.40 -15.39 8.88
CA ASP A 100 10.04 -14.04 8.38
C ASP A 100 10.58 -13.72 6.97
N GLN A 101 11.52 -14.52 6.47
CA GLN A 101 11.99 -14.43 5.08
C GLN A 101 11.13 -15.21 4.08
N TYR A 102 10.17 -16.02 4.56
CA TYR A 102 9.29 -16.74 3.64
C TYR A 102 8.52 -15.78 2.72
N GLY A 103 8.59 -16.04 1.42
CA GLY A 103 8.02 -15.17 0.40
C GLY A 103 8.83 -13.92 0.07
N SER A 104 10.01 -13.72 0.66
CA SER A 104 10.93 -12.65 0.29
C SER A 104 11.68 -12.99 -1.01
N MET A 105 11.85 -11.98 -1.86
CA MET A 105 12.84 -12.05 -2.93
C MET A 105 14.23 -11.77 -2.37
N GLN A 106 15.28 -12.25 -3.07
CA GLN A 106 16.65 -11.90 -2.71
C GLN A 106 16.83 -10.38 -2.77
N PRO A 107 17.46 -9.78 -1.74
CA PRO A 107 17.72 -8.35 -1.74
C PRO A 107 18.51 -7.92 -2.99
N GLY A 108 17.94 -6.99 -3.75
CA GLY A 108 18.56 -6.35 -4.90
C GLY A 108 19.18 -5.00 -4.53
N GLN A 109 19.83 -4.36 -5.53
CA GLN A 109 20.36 -2.99 -5.38
C GLN A 109 19.45 -1.94 -6.04
N GLU A 110 18.31 -2.36 -6.62
CA GLU A 110 17.41 -1.48 -7.34
C GLU A 110 16.53 -0.69 -6.36
N ASN A 111 16.45 0.62 -6.56
CA ASN A 111 15.63 1.50 -5.74
C ASN A 111 14.24 1.69 -6.34
N VAL A 112 13.22 1.67 -5.48
CA VAL A 112 11.85 2.07 -5.80
C VAL A 112 11.51 3.30 -4.96
N VAL A 113 11.20 4.40 -5.62
CA VAL A 113 10.78 5.65 -4.97
C VAL A 113 9.27 5.63 -4.78
N ILE A 114 8.81 5.92 -3.58
CA ILE A 114 7.38 6.03 -3.27
C ILE A 114 7.12 7.42 -2.68
N ASP A 115 6.38 8.24 -3.42
CA ASP A 115 5.91 9.56 -3.00
C ASP A 115 4.49 9.42 -2.44
N TYR A 116 4.31 9.70 -1.16
CA TYR A 116 3.04 9.49 -0.48
C TYR A 116 2.85 10.38 0.74
N SER A 117 1.63 10.43 1.27
CA SER A 117 1.17 11.29 2.35
C SER A 117 1.04 12.75 1.94
N SER A 118 2.12 13.47 1.75
CA SER A 118 2.21 14.81 1.12
C SER A 118 1.22 15.84 1.69
N PRO A 119 1.15 16.03 3.03
CA PRO A 119 0.25 17.02 3.62
C PRO A 119 0.73 18.44 3.36
N ASN A 120 -0.23 19.38 3.33
CA ASN A 120 0.10 20.80 3.26
C ASN A 120 0.46 21.34 4.65
N ILE A 121 1.52 22.12 4.72
CA ILE A 121 1.95 22.81 5.94
C ILE A 121 0.85 23.80 6.40
N ALA A 122 0.73 23.97 7.71
CA ALA A 122 -0.27 24.81 8.36
C ALA A 122 -1.73 24.44 8.04
N LYS A 123 -1.96 23.21 7.60
CA LYS A 123 -3.30 22.63 7.41
C LYS A 123 -3.45 21.35 8.24
N PRO A 124 -4.67 21.06 8.73
CA PRO A 124 -4.92 19.87 9.52
C PRO A 124 -4.62 18.59 8.76
N PHE A 125 -4.00 17.63 9.44
CA PHE A 125 -3.85 16.29 8.92
C PHE A 125 -5.20 15.56 9.01
N SER A 126 -5.95 15.63 7.92
CA SER A 126 -7.32 15.12 7.86
C SER A 126 -7.39 13.66 7.42
N MET A 127 -8.57 13.06 7.59
CA MET A 127 -8.86 11.72 7.06
C MET A 127 -8.63 11.59 5.55
N GLY A 128 -8.63 12.70 4.80
CA GLY A 128 -8.29 12.70 3.37
C GLY A 128 -6.84 12.28 3.08
N HIS A 129 -5.92 12.48 4.04
CA HIS A 129 -4.51 12.10 3.89
C HIS A 129 -4.25 10.63 4.28
N LEU A 130 -5.17 9.98 5.04
CA LEU A 130 -4.98 8.60 5.51
C LEU A 130 -4.68 7.65 4.36
N ARG A 131 -5.48 7.70 3.28
CA ARG A 131 -5.38 6.75 2.17
C ARG A 131 -4.01 6.79 1.49
N SER A 132 -3.53 7.97 1.11
CA SER A 132 -2.19 8.13 0.54
C SER A 132 -1.13 7.56 1.50
N THR A 133 -1.25 7.88 2.78
CA THR A 133 -0.29 7.52 3.82
C THR A 133 -0.18 6.00 4.02
N VAL A 134 -1.31 5.31 4.19
CA VAL A 134 -1.29 3.85 4.46
C VAL A 134 -1.04 3.01 3.21
N ILE A 135 -1.57 3.42 2.05
CA ILE A 135 -1.30 2.75 0.77
C ILE A 135 0.19 2.86 0.42
N GLY A 136 0.76 4.07 0.54
CA GLY A 136 2.17 4.31 0.24
C GLY A 136 3.11 3.53 1.16
N ASN A 137 2.82 3.52 2.47
CA ASN A 137 3.61 2.75 3.43
C ASN A 137 3.54 1.24 3.16
N ALA A 138 2.35 0.70 2.88
CA ALA A 138 2.20 -0.70 2.54
C ALA A 138 2.96 -1.07 1.25
N LEU A 139 2.91 -0.22 0.22
CA LEU A 139 3.67 -0.43 -1.02
C LEU A 139 5.18 -0.40 -0.79
N ALA A 140 5.68 0.46 0.12
CA ALA A 140 7.09 0.50 0.48
C ALA A 140 7.53 -0.82 1.16
N ASN A 141 6.75 -1.31 2.13
CA ASN A 141 7.02 -2.60 2.79
C ASN A 141 6.95 -3.78 1.80
N ILE A 142 5.97 -3.77 0.90
CA ILE A 142 5.82 -4.79 -0.15
C ILE A 142 6.98 -4.72 -1.15
N ALA A 143 7.48 -3.53 -1.50
CA ALA A 143 8.66 -3.37 -2.34
C ALA A 143 9.90 -3.98 -1.69
N GLU A 144 10.12 -3.74 -0.40
CA GLU A 144 11.24 -4.33 0.36
C GLU A 144 11.14 -5.86 0.40
N LYS A 145 9.94 -6.41 0.62
CA LYS A 145 9.71 -7.87 0.58
C LYS A 145 10.00 -8.47 -0.79
N ASN A 146 9.82 -7.68 -1.86
CA ASN A 146 10.17 -8.04 -3.24
C ASN A 146 11.65 -7.75 -3.59
N GLY A 147 12.49 -7.46 -2.60
CA GLY A 147 13.93 -7.31 -2.76
C GLY A 147 14.40 -5.93 -3.25
N TYR A 148 13.52 -4.93 -3.32
CA TYR A 148 13.88 -3.56 -3.67
C TYR A 148 14.29 -2.74 -2.45
N ASN A 149 15.08 -1.70 -2.65
CA ASN A 149 15.30 -0.65 -1.65
C ASN A 149 14.18 0.39 -1.79
N ALA A 150 13.26 0.47 -0.84
CA ALA A 150 12.20 1.47 -0.84
C ALA A 150 12.73 2.82 -0.37
N VAL A 151 12.57 3.87 -1.17
CA VAL A 151 12.85 5.26 -0.80
C VAL A 151 11.53 5.98 -0.57
N ARG A 152 11.24 6.29 0.69
CA ARG A 152 9.98 6.87 1.16
C ARG A 152 10.06 8.39 1.14
N ILE A 153 9.29 9.04 0.28
CA ILE A 153 9.29 10.50 0.13
C ILE A 153 7.96 11.07 0.61
N ASN A 154 8.05 12.06 1.49
CA ASN A 154 6.95 12.91 1.87
C ASN A 154 7.11 14.28 1.17
N HIS A 155 6.41 14.43 0.04
CA HIS A 155 6.46 15.66 -0.75
C HIS A 155 5.54 16.73 -0.12
N LEU A 156 6.03 17.42 0.89
CA LEU A 156 5.24 18.40 1.64
C LEU A 156 4.76 19.55 0.75
N GLY A 157 3.49 19.93 0.89
CA GLY A 157 2.96 21.16 0.33
C GLY A 157 3.42 22.37 1.16
N ASP A 158 4.68 22.73 1.02
CA ASP A 158 5.36 23.72 1.86
C ASP A 158 5.72 25.02 1.10
N TRP A 159 5.14 25.24 -0.10
CA TRP A 159 5.35 26.44 -0.89
C TRP A 159 4.07 26.93 -1.55
N GLY A 160 3.95 28.26 -1.74
CA GLY A 160 2.83 28.87 -2.45
C GLY A 160 2.31 30.14 -1.78
N THR A 161 1.40 30.83 -2.46
CA THR A 161 0.84 32.14 -2.04
C THR A 161 0.16 32.11 -0.66
N GLN A 162 -0.26 30.94 -0.19
CA GLN A 162 -0.81 30.76 1.16
C GLN A 162 0.20 31.16 2.26
N PHE A 163 1.51 31.06 2.02
CA PHE A 163 2.52 31.46 3.01
C PHE A 163 2.62 32.97 3.14
N GLY A 164 2.43 33.73 2.06
CA GLY A 164 2.30 35.17 2.14
C GLY A 164 1.14 35.61 3.04
N LYS A 165 -0.03 34.95 2.89
CA LYS A 165 -1.19 35.18 3.76
C LYS A 165 -0.91 34.81 5.21
N LEU A 166 -0.24 33.68 5.44
CA LEU A 166 0.07 33.20 6.77
C LEU A 166 1.08 34.10 7.49
N ILE A 167 2.09 34.60 6.76
CA ILE A 167 3.08 35.59 7.30
C ILE A 167 2.37 36.87 7.75
N VAL A 168 1.48 37.43 6.92
CA VAL A 168 0.69 38.62 7.26
C VAL A 168 -0.23 38.33 8.44
N ALA A 169 -0.94 37.20 8.42
CA ALA A 169 -1.82 36.78 9.52
C ALA A 169 -1.06 36.67 10.86
N TYR A 170 0.14 36.10 10.82
CA TYR A 170 0.98 35.98 12.01
C TYR A 170 1.45 37.34 12.53
N LYS A 171 1.91 38.23 11.65
CA LYS A 171 2.35 39.57 12.05
C LYS A 171 1.23 40.42 12.69
N LEU A 172 -0.03 40.19 12.27
CA LEU A 172 -1.18 40.91 12.77
C LEU A 172 -1.83 40.28 14.01
N TRP A 173 -1.87 38.96 14.10
CA TRP A 173 -2.69 38.26 15.09
C TRP A 173 -2.00 37.02 15.69
N GLY A 174 -0.75 36.75 15.32
CA GLY A 174 -0.06 35.57 15.80
C GLY A 174 0.36 35.67 17.25
N ASP A 175 0.20 34.58 17.97
CA ASP A 175 0.75 34.37 19.30
C ASP A 175 1.77 33.23 19.23
N LYS A 176 3.04 33.55 19.48
CA LYS A 176 4.15 32.61 19.35
C LYS A 176 3.99 31.42 20.30
N GLU A 177 3.66 31.70 21.58
CA GLU A 177 3.52 30.65 22.61
C GLU A 177 2.35 29.71 22.30
N ALA A 178 1.22 30.26 21.84
CA ALA A 178 0.06 29.48 21.44
C ALA A 178 0.37 28.58 20.21
N ILE A 179 1.11 29.14 19.22
CA ILE A 179 1.52 28.36 18.03
C ILE A 179 2.52 27.27 18.39
N GLU A 180 3.46 27.52 19.32
CA GLU A 180 4.39 26.49 19.78
C GLU A 180 3.68 25.35 20.55
N ALA A 181 2.58 25.67 21.25
CA ALA A 181 1.76 24.67 21.97
C ALA A 181 0.85 23.85 21.04
N SER A 182 0.21 24.49 20.05
CA SER A 182 -0.73 23.85 19.11
C SER A 182 -0.53 24.40 17.69
N PRO A 183 0.53 24.02 16.98
CA PRO A 183 0.97 24.70 15.76
C PRO A 183 -0.10 24.76 14.67
N ILE A 184 -0.67 23.61 14.30
CA ILE A 184 -1.61 23.53 13.17
C ILE A 184 -2.94 24.21 13.51
N GLU A 185 -3.44 24.05 14.73
CA GLU A 185 -4.70 24.66 15.16
C GLU A 185 -4.59 26.20 15.14
N GLU A 186 -3.56 26.75 15.74
CA GLU A 186 -3.38 28.21 15.84
C GLU A 186 -3.01 28.83 14.48
N LEU A 187 -2.17 28.18 13.68
CA LEU A 187 -1.87 28.65 12.31
C LEU A 187 -3.12 28.63 11.43
N LEU A 188 -3.94 27.59 11.53
CA LEU A 188 -5.21 27.51 10.81
C LEU A 188 -6.18 28.61 11.25
N LYS A 189 -6.29 28.88 12.55
CA LYS A 189 -7.16 29.91 13.13
C LYS A 189 -6.82 31.31 12.61
N ILE A 190 -5.53 31.68 12.60
CA ILE A 190 -5.11 32.97 12.06
C ILE A 190 -5.26 33.03 10.54
N TYR A 191 -5.07 31.90 9.82
CA TYR A 191 -5.28 31.81 8.38
C TYR A 191 -6.74 31.99 7.99
N VAL A 192 -7.68 31.37 8.71
CA VAL A 192 -9.13 31.56 8.52
C VAL A 192 -9.51 33.01 8.80
N LYS A 193 -9.01 33.59 9.90
CA LYS A 193 -9.24 34.99 10.26
C LYS A 193 -8.72 35.95 9.17
N PHE A 194 -7.58 35.62 8.53
CA PHE A 194 -7.09 36.38 7.39
C PHE A 194 -8.11 36.41 6.26
N HIS A 195 -8.65 35.26 5.88
CA HIS A 195 -9.63 35.17 4.79
C HIS A 195 -10.90 35.94 5.10
N GLU A 196 -11.45 35.83 6.30
CA GLU A 196 -12.65 36.57 6.72
C GLU A 196 -12.42 38.09 6.66
N ARG A 197 -11.24 38.55 7.08
CA ARG A 197 -10.90 39.98 7.04
C ARG A 197 -10.63 40.48 5.62
N ALA A 198 -9.98 39.67 4.79
CA ALA A 198 -9.66 40.01 3.41
C ALA A 198 -10.90 40.16 2.49
N GLU A 199 -12.07 39.63 2.90
CA GLU A 199 -13.35 39.88 2.18
C GLU A 199 -13.77 41.33 2.25
N THR A 200 -13.40 42.05 3.29
CA THR A 200 -13.76 43.46 3.52
C THR A 200 -12.58 44.43 3.40
N ASP A 201 -11.34 43.92 3.38
CA ASP A 201 -10.11 44.71 3.29
C ASP A 201 -9.15 44.10 2.25
N GLU A 202 -9.25 44.58 1.01
CA GLU A 202 -8.42 44.13 -0.13
C GLU A 202 -6.91 44.42 0.11
N SER A 203 -6.54 45.40 0.97
CA SER A 203 -5.16 45.69 1.28
C SER A 203 -4.43 44.50 1.89
N LEU A 204 -5.13 43.62 2.58
CA LEU A 204 -4.57 42.38 3.13
C LEU A 204 -4.08 41.42 2.03
N ASN A 205 -4.81 41.31 0.94
CA ASN A 205 -4.38 40.50 -0.20
C ASN A 205 -3.15 41.08 -0.89
N GLU A 206 -3.03 42.42 -0.96
CA GLU A 206 -1.84 43.09 -1.49
C GLU A 206 -0.63 42.84 -0.58
N GLN A 207 -0.79 42.99 0.74
CA GLN A 207 0.25 42.65 1.71
C GLN A 207 0.68 41.17 1.62
N ALA A 208 -0.26 40.25 1.44
CA ALA A 208 0.05 38.84 1.29
C ALA A 208 0.84 38.56 -0.01
N ARG A 209 0.50 39.20 -1.12
CA ARG A 209 1.28 39.10 -2.36
C ARG A 209 2.70 39.64 -2.17
N ALA A 210 2.85 40.81 -1.51
CA ALA A 210 4.13 41.38 -1.21
C ALA A 210 4.97 40.48 -0.28
N SER A 211 4.37 39.92 0.78
CA SER A 211 5.04 39.02 1.71
C SER A 211 5.47 37.72 1.04
N PHE A 212 4.66 37.17 0.11
CA PHE A 212 5.06 35.99 -0.65
C PHE A 212 6.19 36.34 -1.62
N LYS A 213 6.15 37.50 -2.26
CA LYS A 213 7.25 37.97 -3.11
C LYS A 213 8.57 38.16 -2.30
N SER A 214 8.51 38.73 -1.10
CA SER A 214 9.67 38.81 -0.21
C SER A 214 10.23 37.42 0.14
N LEU A 215 9.35 36.44 0.36
CA LEU A 215 9.77 35.05 0.60
C LEU A 215 10.48 34.46 -0.63
N GLU A 216 9.95 34.71 -1.84
CA GLU A 216 10.58 34.27 -3.10
C GLU A 216 11.92 34.94 -3.36
N ASP A 217 12.04 36.21 -2.99
CA ASP A 217 13.27 37.00 -3.14
C ASP A 217 14.32 36.70 -2.06
N GLY A 218 14.01 35.82 -1.09
CA GLY A 218 14.96 35.36 -0.08
C GLY A 218 15.10 36.29 1.13
N ASP A 219 14.07 37.07 1.45
CA ASP A 219 14.07 37.90 2.67
C ASP A 219 14.24 37.07 3.92
N GLU A 220 15.20 37.43 4.77
CA GLU A 220 15.61 36.66 5.94
C GLU A 220 14.48 36.46 6.95
N GLU A 221 13.64 37.48 7.20
CA GLU A 221 12.52 37.39 8.13
C GLU A 221 11.43 36.49 7.59
N ALA A 222 11.07 36.63 6.31
CA ALA A 222 10.05 35.82 5.64
C ALA A 222 10.47 34.34 5.61
N LEU A 223 11.73 34.06 5.28
CA LEU A 223 12.31 32.71 5.31
C LEU A 223 12.34 32.11 6.72
N ALA A 224 12.68 32.90 7.74
CA ALA A 224 12.70 32.44 9.13
C ALA A 224 11.28 32.05 9.61
N LEU A 225 10.27 32.86 9.28
CA LEU A 225 8.86 32.57 9.60
C LEU A 225 8.35 31.34 8.84
N TRP A 226 8.62 31.25 7.54
CA TRP A 226 8.27 30.11 6.75
C TRP A 226 8.87 28.81 7.28
N LYS A 227 10.16 28.81 7.60
CA LYS A 227 10.85 27.67 8.17
C LYS A 227 10.26 27.26 9.51
N TRP A 228 9.96 28.23 10.38
CA TRP A 228 9.35 27.96 11.68
C TRP A 228 7.96 27.33 11.53
N PHE A 229 7.08 27.86 10.64
CA PHE A 229 5.77 27.28 10.37
C PHE A 229 5.88 25.85 9.84
N ARG A 230 6.84 25.61 8.93
CA ARG A 230 7.12 24.30 8.38
C ARG A 230 7.55 23.31 9.45
N ASP A 231 8.57 23.66 10.23
CA ASP A 231 9.15 22.78 11.24
C ASP A 231 8.15 22.48 12.37
N ALA A 232 7.35 23.46 12.80
CA ALA A 232 6.29 23.29 13.78
C ALA A 232 5.18 22.36 13.27
N SER A 233 4.73 22.55 12.03
CA SER A 233 3.71 21.68 11.41
C SER A 233 4.23 20.26 11.22
N LEU A 234 5.49 20.11 10.79
CA LEU A 234 6.09 18.80 10.58
C LEU A 234 6.17 18.01 11.88
N LYS A 235 6.56 18.65 12.97
CA LYS A 235 6.60 18.02 14.30
C LYS A 235 5.23 17.47 14.72
N GLU A 236 4.14 18.16 14.39
CA GLU A 236 2.78 17.68 14.68
C GLU A 236 2.40 16.51 13.76
N PHE A 237 2.77 16.55 12.48
CA PHE A 237 2.56 15.40 11.57
C PHE A 237 3.34 14.17 12.01
N GLU A 238 4.56 14.33 12.53
CA GLU A 238 5.38 13.23 13.02
C GLU A 238 4.71 12.48 14.17
N THR A 239 3.92 13.14 15.02
CA THR A 239 3.13 12.44 16.06
C THR A 239 2.12 11.46 15.48
N ILE A 240 1.50 11.80 14.36
CA ILE A 240 0.55 10.93 13.64
C ILE A 240 1.31 9.81 12.93
N TYR A 241 2.46 10.11 12.30
CA TYR A 241 3.30 9.09 11.68
C TYR A 241 3.83 8.08 12.69
N ASP A 242 4.22 8.53 13.90
CA ASP A 242 4.63 7.64 15.00
C ASP A 242 3.48 6.75 15.49
N LEU A 243 2.24 7.27 15.52
CA LEU A 243 1.06 6.46 15.81
C LEU A 243 0.85 5.37 14.76
N LEU A 244 1.01 5.70 13.49
CA LEU A 244 0.86 4.78 12.36
C LEU A 244 2.08 3.88 12.14
N GLY A 245 3.20 4.13 12.84
CA GLY A 245 4.47 3.40 12.65
C GLY A 245 5.15 3.70 11.32
N ILE A 246 4.97 4.91 10.77
CA ILE A 246 5.47 5.31 9.45
C ILE A 246 6.66 6.26 9.59
N ARG A 247 7.64 6.09 8.70
CA ARG A 247 8.81 6.96 8.60
C ARG A 247 9.12 7.27 7.15
N PHE A 248 9.78 8.41 6.93
CA PHE A 248 10.20 8.87 5.61
C PHE A 248 11.71 9.05 5.56
N ASP A 249 12.28 8.78 4.39
CA ASP A 249 13.70 9.00 4.10
C ASP A 249 13.95 10.45 3.65
N SER A 250 12.91 11.11 3.13
CA SER A 250 12.98 12.48 2.65
C SER A 250 11.69 13.25 2.91
N TYR A 251 11.85 14.48 3.39
CA TYR A 251 10.81 15.49 3.51
C TYR A 251 11.04 16.66 2.54
N ALA A 252 11.64 16.38 1.38
CA ALA A 252 11.82 17.36 0.31
C ALA A 252 10.46 17.71 -0.31
N GLY A 253 9.87 18.80 0.17
CA GLY A 253 8.60 19.35 -0.27
C GLY A 253 8.73 20.23 -1.52
N GLU A 254 7.68 20.97 -1.84
CA GLU A 254 7.62 21.86 -3.00
C GLU A 254 8.75 22.91 -3.02
N ALA A 255 9.07 23.49 -1.85
CA ALA A 255 10.13 24.51 -1.72
C ALA A 255 11.51 24.02 -2.15
N PHE A 256 11.82 22.74 -1.91
CA PHE A 256 13.11 22.12 -2.24
C PHE A 256 13.40 22.16 -3.75
N TYR A 257 12.39 22.20 -4.58
CA TYR A 257 12.54 22.14 -6.04
C TYR A 257 12.52 23.51 -6.73
N ASN A 258 12.38 24.61 -5.98
CA ASN A 258 12.27 25.95 -6.56
C ASN A 258 13.48 26.34 -7.42
N ASP A 259 14.70 26.07 -6.95
CA ASP A 259 15.96 26.34 -7.65
C ASP A 259 16.27 25.37 -8.81
N LYS A 260 15.44 24.37 -9.01
CA LYS A 260 15.63 23.32 -10.03
C LYS A 260 14.70 23.47 -11.23
N MET A 261 13.70 24.34 -11.13
CA MET A 261 12.69 24.54 -12.18
C MET A 261 13.26 25.18 -13.43
N ASP A 262 14.18 26.15 -13.29
CA ASP A 262 14.78 26.88 -14.42
C ASP A 262 15.55 25.94 -15.35
N ALA A 263 16.22 24.93 -14.80
CA ALA A 263 16.93 23.92 -15.60
C ALA A 263 15.95 23.10 -16.46
N VAL A 264 14.79 22.74 -15.94
CA VAL A 264 13.74 22.03 -16.68
C VAL A 264 13.17 22.89 -17.80
N VAL A 265 12.86 24.16 -17.52
CA VAL A 265 12.36 25.12 -18.51
C VAL A 265 13.40 25.32 -19.61
N GLY A 266 14.68 25.45 -19.24
CA GLY A 266 15.82 25.55 -20.19
C GLY A 266 15.87 24.35 -21.12
N GLU A 267 15.83 23.14 -20.57
CA GLU A 267 15.87 21.90 -21.36
C GLU A 267 14.65 21.76 -22.30
N LEU A 268 13.44 22.09 -21.83
CA LEU A 268 12.24 22.08 -22.67
C LEU A 268 12.36 23.07 -23.84
N LYS A 269 12.97 24.23 -23.60
CA LYS A 269 13.22 25.26 -24.62
C LYS A 269 14.27 24.80 -25.64
N GLU A 270 15.38 24.25 -25.18
CA GLU A 270 16.45 23.71 -26.06
C GLU A 270 15.95 22.59 -26.96
N LYS A 271 15.04 21.75 -26.45
CA LYS A 271 14.41 20.65 -27.21
C LYS A 271 13.27 21.17 -28.13
N GLY A 272 12.94 22.47 -28.13
CA GLY A 272 11.89 23.04 -28.95
C GLY A 272 10.49 22.57 -28.59
N LEU A 273 10.24 22.16 -27.35
CA LEU A 273 8.97 21.62 -26.88
C LEU A 273 7.99 22.67 -26.36
N LEU A 274 8.47 23.92 -26.13
CA LEU A 274 7.63 25.00 -25.60
C LEU A 274 6.92 25.74 -26.73
N THR A 275 5.61 25.90 -26.58
CA THR A 275 4.74 26.68 -27.49
C THR A 275 3.98 27.72 -26.68
N LEU A 276 3.86 28.95 -27.20
CA LEU A 276 3.03 29.99 -26.57
C LEU A 276 1.56 29.73 -26.86
N SER A 277 0.73 29.63 -25.83
CA SER A 277 -0.72 29.41 -25.92
C SER A 277 -1.42 30.15 -24.79
N GLU A 278 -2.41 31.00 -25.12
CA GLU A 278 -3.28 31.70 -24.16
C GLU A 278 -2.53 32.41 -23.01
N GLY A 279 -1.36 33.01 -23.29
CA GLY A 279 -0.58 33.73 -22.27
C GLY A 279 0.30 32.84 -21.37
N ALA A 280 0.53 31.58 -21.76
CA ALA A 280 1.44 30.67 -21.08
C ALA A 280 2.31 29.89 -22.08
N TYR A 281 3.51 29.50 -21.69
CA TYR A 281 4.29 28.51 -22.41
C TYR A 281 3.87 27.12 -21.97
N VAL A 282 3.54 26.29 -22.96
CA VAL A 282 2.98 24.95 -22.77
C VAL A 282 3.74 23.91 -23.57
N VAL A 283 3.68 22.66 -23.14
CA VAL A 283 4.05 21.50 -23.97
C VAL A 283 2.77 20.92 -24.56
N GLN A 284 2.69 20.89 -25.89
CA GLN A 284 1.58 20.26 -26.60
C GLN A 284 1.62 18.75 -26.43
N LEU A 285 0.49 18.15 -26.08
CA LEU A 285 0.33 16.71 -25.86
C LEU A 285 -0.71 16.15 -26.83
N GLU A 286 -0.56 14.88 -27.21
CA GLU A 286 -1.53 14.19 -28.06
C GLU A 286 -2.69 13.69 -27.20
N ASP A 287 -3.92 13.82 -27.70
CA ASP A 287 -5.15 13.31 -27.09
C ASP A 287 -5.45 13.84 -25.66
N MET A 288 -4.82 14.94 -25.25
CA MET A 288 -5.08 15.57 -23.95
C MET A 288 -4.77 17.08 -23.97
N PRO A 289 -5.30 17.86 -23.01
CA PRO A 289 -4.95 19.29 -22.89
C PRO A 289 -3.44 19.49 -22.74
N PRO A 290 -2.88 20.61 -23.25
CA PRO A 290 -1.47 20.91 -23.14
C PRO A 290 -1.04 21.05 -21.67
N CYS A 291 0.21 20.68 -21.39
CA CYS A 291 0.80 20.84 -20.06
C CYS A 291 1.32 22.28 -19.91
N LEU A 292 0.81 22.99 -18.91
CA LEU A 292 1.20 24.37 -18.59
C LEU A 292 2.54 24.39 -17.86
N ILE A 293 3.54 25.08 -18.39
CA ILE A 293 4.90 25.14 -17.85
C ILE A 293 5.20 26.47 -17.15
N THR A 294 5.14 27.60 -17.90
CA THR A 294 5.36 28.93 -17.34
C THR A 294 4.36 29.92 -17.86
N LYS A 295 4.11 30.99 -17.12
CA LYS A 295 3.45 32.19 -17.63
C LYS A 295 4.38 32.98 -18.54
N THR A 296 3.82 33.94 -19.28
CA THR A 296 4.61 34.85 -20.15
C THR A 296 5.57 35.75 -19.38
N ASP A 297 5.30 36.04 -18.11
CA ASP A 297 6.19 36.77 -17.19
C ASP A 297 7.33 35.92 -16.62
N GLY A 298 7.39 34.63 -17.00
CA GLY A 298 8.40 33.68 -16.53
C GLY A 298 8.04 32.93 -15.25
N ALA A 299 6.92 33.26 -14.60
CA ALA A 299 6.50 32.54 -13.40
C ALA A 299 6.19 31.08 -13.72
N THR A 300 6.83 30.16 -13.01
CA THR A 300 6.64 28.71 -13.15
C THR A 300 5.30 28.25 -12.58
N LEU A 301 4.77 27.15 -13.13
CA LEU A 301 3.50 26.57 -12.72
C LEU A 301 3.73 25.21 -12.03
N TYR A 302 2.69 24.64 -11.43
CA TYR A 302 2.78 23.38 -10.66
C TYR A 302 3.47 22.23 -11.41
N ALA A 303 3.15 22.06 -12.69
CA ALA A 303 3.74 20.99 -13.51
C ALA A 303 5.26 21.11 -13.64
N THR A 304 5.82 22.32 -13.67
CA THR A 304 7.26 22.55 -13.78
C THR A 304 7.99 22.07 -12.53
N ARG A 305 7.40 22.28 -11.35
CA ARG A 305 7.96 21.81 -10.09
C ARG A 305 7.94 20.29 -10.02
N ASP A 306 6.85 19.67 -10.43
CA ASP A 306 6.73 18.21 -10.44
C ASP A 306 7.65 17.55 -11.47
N LEU A 307 7.88 18.20 -12.62
CA LEU A 307 8.91 17.78 -13.58
C LEU A 307 10.31 17.84 -12.93
N ALA A 308 10.63 18.95 -12.25
CA ALA A 308 11.91 19.09 -11.56
C ALA A 308 12.07 18.03 -10.46
N ALA A 309 11.00 17.75 -9.72
CA ALA A 309 10.99 16.70 -8.71
C ALA A 309 11.21 15.30 -9.32
N ALA A 310 10.52 14.96 -10.41
CA ALA A 310 10.67 13.67 -11.08
C ALA A 310 12.11 13.47 -11.62
N MET A 311 12.66 14.49 -12.28
CA MET A 311 14.02 14.46 -12.80
C MET A 311 15.08 14.37 -11.69
N TYR A 312 14.91 15.15 -10.61
CA TYR A 312 15.80 15.08 -9.44
C TYR A 312 15.78 13.69 -8.81
N ARG A 313 14.60 13.13 -8.55
CA ARG A 313 14.44 11.80 -7.92
C ARG A 313 15.05 10.70 -8.77
N LYS A 314 14.84 10.73 -10.10
CA LYS A 314 15.47 9.77 -11.02
C LYS A 314 16.98 9.83 -10.92
N LYS A 315 17.57 11.02 -10.92
CA LYS A 315 19.02 11.21 -10.84
C LYS A 315 19.57 10.88 -9.44
N GLN A 316 18.91 11.35 -8.38
CA GLN A 316 19.39 11.23 -7.00
C GLN A 316 19.32 9.80 -6.47
N TYR A 317 18.24 9.09 -6.79
CA TYR A 317 17.97 7.77 -6.25
C TYR A 317 18.17 6.64 -7.28
N GLU A 318 18.52 6.96 -8.51
CA GLU A 318 18.67 5.96 -9.60
C GLU A 318 17.46 5.03 -9.70
N ALA A 319 16.26 5.59 -9.47
CA ALA A 319 15.03 4.84 -9.29
C ALA A 319 14.73 3.93 -10.49
N LYS A 320 14.54 2.63 -10.21
CA LYS A 320 14.02 1.65 -11.17
C LYS A 320 12.55 1.87 -11.47
N LYS A 321 11.80 2.29 -10.43
CA LYS A 321 10.37 2.58 -10.51
C LYS A 321 10.04 3.70 -9.53
N THR A 322 9.09 4.55 -9.90
CA THR A 322 8.57 5.60 -9.00
C THR A 322 7.05 5.51 -8.91
N PHE A 323 6.54 5.35 -7.69
CA PHE A 323 5.12 5.40 -7.38
C PHE A 323 4.74 6.77 -6.84
N TYR A 324 3.72 7.39 -7.43
CA TYR A 324 3.04 8.59 -6.93
C TYR A 324 1.69 8.18 -6.35
N VAL A 325 1.59 8.10 -5.03
CA VAL A 325 0.38 7.66 -4.33
C VAL A 325 -0.51 8.86 -4.04
N VAL A 326 -1.31 9.25 -5.00
CA VAL A 326 -2.08 10.49 -5.02
C VAL A 326 -3.52 10.22 -5.44
N GLY A 327 -4.46 11.03 -4.96
CA GLY A 327 -5.90 10.89 -5.27
C GLY A 327 -6.22 10.88 -6.77
N ASN A 328 -7.27 10.19 -7.13
CA ASN A 328 -7.69 9.99 -8.52
C ASN A 328 -7.99 11.29 -9.27
N GLU A 329 -8.36 12.34 -8.57
CA GLU A 329 -8.59 13.68 -9.13
C GLU A 329 -7.35 14.29 -9.81
N GLN A 330 -6.14 13.82 -9.50
CA GLN A 330 -4.89 14.27 -10.10
C GLN A 330 -4.45 13.43 -11.33
N SER A 331 -5.30 12.51 -11.79
CA SER A 331 -4.93 11.57 -12.88
C SER A 331 -4.53 12.23 -14.18
N LEU A 332 -5.20 13.34 -14.56
CA LEU A 332 -4.84 14.11 -15.75
C LEU A 332 -3.45 14.74 -15.59
N HIS A 333 -3.18 15.34 -14.44
CA HIS A 333 -1.90 15.98 -14.14
C HIS A 333 -0.74 14.99 -14.28
N PHE A 334 -0.84 13.80 -13.67
CA PHE A 334 0.22 12.77 -13.79
C PHE A 334 0.37 12.23 -15.20
N LYS A 335 -0.73 12.07 -15.94
CA LYS A 335 -0.64 11.73 -17.37
C LYS A 335 0.12 12.78 -18.17
N GLN A 336 -0.18 14.08 -17.96
CA GLN A 336 0.55 15.17 -18.60
C GLN A 336 2.03 15.14 -18.21
N LEU A 337 2.34 15.01 -16.91
CA LEU A 337 3.71 14.95 -16.41
C LEU A 337 4.54 13.86 -17.09
N PHE A 338 4.02 12.64 -17.13
CA PHE A 338 4.73 11.49 -17.72
C PHE A 338 4.92 11.63 -19.22
N ASN A 339 3.91 12.17 -19.94
CA ASN A 339 4.01 12.43 -21.37
C ASN A 339 5.02 13.55 -21.69
N VAL A 340 5.14 14.60 -20.86
CA VAL A 340 6.18 15.61 -21.04
C VAL A 340 7.56 14.99 -20.90
N ILE A 341 7.79 14.16 -19.89
CA ILE A 341 9.08 13.45 -19.70
C ILE A 341 9.39 12.54 -20.89
N GLU A 342 8.40 11.84 -21.43
CA GLU A 342 8.55 11.03 -22.64
C GLU A 342 8.92 11.88 -23.85
N LYS A 343 8.22 13.02 -24.08
CA LYS A 343 8.55 13.98 -25.16
C LYS A 343 9.92 14.61 -25.00
N MET A 344 10.42 14.74 -23.79
CA MET A 344 11.81 15.15 -23.52
C MET A 344 12.84 14.06 -23.96
N GLY A 345 12.38 12.87 -24.36
CA GLY A 345 13.22 11.77 -24.83
C GLY A 345 13.73 10.87 -23.70
N TYR A 346 13.08 10.84 -22.56
CA TYR A 346 13.46 10.00 -21.43
C TYR A 346 12.65 8.69 -21.39
N ASP A 347 13.29 7.57 -21.71
CA ASP A 347 12.68 6.22 -21.73
C ASP A 347 12.18 5.76 -20.36
N TRP A 348 12.68 6.33 -19.26
CA TRP A 348 12.26 6.01 -17.91
C TRP A 348 10.89 6.60 -17.54
N SER A 349 10.26 7.37 -18.42
CA SER A 349 8.85 7.82 -18.24
C SER A 349 7.91 6.65 -17.99
N LYS A 350 8.14 5.49 -18.59
CA LYS A 350 7.40 4.24 -18.41
C LYS A 350 7.56 3.61 -17.01
N ASP A 351 8.61 3.99 -16.28
CA ASP A 351 8.88 3.52 -14.93
C ASP A 351 8.14 4.37 -13.87
N LEU A 352 7.47 5.45 -14.29
CA LEU A 352 6.64 6.30 -13.44
C LEU A 352 5.21 5.77 -13.40
N GLN A 353 4.63 5.67 -12.21
CA GLN A 353 3.26 5.17 -12.05
C GLN A 353 2.47 6.03 -11.07
N HIS A 354 1.35 6.57 -11.54
CA HIS A 354 0.34 7.15 -10.66
C HIS A 354 -0.46 6.02 -10.00
N VAL A 355 -0.27 5.84 -8.71
CA VAL A 355 -1.04 4.92 -7.88
C VAL A 355 -2.26 5.68 -7.36
N ALA A 356 -3.24 5.87 -8.24
CA ALA A 356 -4.47 6.57 -7.95
C ALA A 356 -5.34 5.83 -6.94
N PHE A 357 -6.09 6.57 -6.13
CA PHE A 357 -7.05 6.01 -5.18
C PHE A 357 -8.32 6.87 -5.09
N GLY A 358 -9.44 6.23 -4.71
CA GLY A 358 -10.74 6.88 -4.52
C GLY A 358 -10.82 7.69 -3.23
N MET A 359 -11.99 8.26 -2.95
CA MET A 359 -12.23 9.14 -1.81
C MET A 359 -12.58 8.38 -0.53
N MET A 360 -12.30 9.00 0.62
CA MET A 360 -12.88 8.61 1.90
C MET A 360 -14.21 9.35 2.08
N LEU A 361 -15.28 8.58 2.28
CA LEU A 361 -16.63 9.08 2.48
C LEU A 361 -17.08 8.84 3.92
N LYS A 362 -18.09 9.59 4.35
CA LYS A 362 -18.91 9.29 5.54
C LYS A 362 -20.37 9.55 5.19
N ASP A 363 -21.20 8.54 5.37
CA ASP A 363 -22.62 8.56 4.99
C ASP A 363 -22.79 8.97 3.50
N GLY A 364 -21.93 8.43 2.63
CA GLY A 364 -21.93 8.70 1.19
C GLY A 364 -21.43 10.09 0.78
N LYS A 365 -20.91 10.91 1.69
CA LYS A 365 -20.40 12.27 1.43
C LYS A 365 -18.90 12.35 1.70
N LYS A 366 -18.19 13.18 0.90
CA LYS A 366 -16.75 13.39 1.07
C LYS A 366 -16.42 13.79 2.52
N MET A 367 -15.50 13.08 3.16
CA MET A 367 -15.19 13.21 4.59
C MET A 367 -14.32 14.44 4.91
N SER A 368 -13.88 15.19 3.89
CA SER A 368 -13.01 16.37 4.07
C SER A 368 -13.61 17.48 4.94
N THR A 369 -14.96 17.60 4.96
CA THR A 369 -15.64 18.59 5.81
C THR A 369 -17.01 18.06 6.27
N ARG A 370 -17.23 18.03 7.58
CA ARG A 370 -18.54 17.73 8.16
C ARG A 370 -19.09 18.98 8.86
N LYS A 371 -20.22 19.52 8.39
CA LYS A 371 -20.78 20.80 8.90
C LYS A 371 -19.73 21.94 8.90
N GLY A 372 -18.87 22.00 7.88
CA GLY A 372 -17.78 22.97 7.80
C GLY A 372 -16.55 22.69 8.67
N LYS A 373 -16.52 21.54 9.42
CA LYS A 373 -15.34 21.13 10.20
C LYS A 373 -14.62 19.97 9.53
N VAL A 374 -13.29 20.08 9.46
CA VAL A 374 -12.41 19.02 8.97
C VAL A 374 -12.37 17.89 9.99
N VAL A 375 -12.46 16.63 9.54
CA VAL A 375 -12.29 15.46 10.42
C VAL A 375 -10.81 15.16 10.54
N LEU A 376 -10.27 15.35 11.73
CA LEU A 376 -8.84 15.12 12.02
C LEU A 376 -8.54 13.63 12.11
N LEU A 377 -7.43 13.21 11.52
CA LEU A 377 -6.98 11.83 11.61
C LEU A 377 -6.59 11.47 13.06
N ALA A 378 -5.98 12.40 13.79
CA ALA A 378 -5.61 12.20 15.19
C ALA A 378 -6.83 11.84 16.06
N ASP A 379 -7.96 12.53 15.89
CA ASP A 379 -9.19 12.28 16.65
C ASP A 379 -9.75 10.89 16.35
N VAL A 380 -9.74 10.50 15.06
CA VAL A 380 -10.23 9.17 14.63
C VAL A 380 -9.37 8.06 15.21
N LEU A 381 -8.03 8.23 15.19
CA LEU A 381 -7.10 7.25 15.77
C LEU A 381 -7.30 7.16 17.29
N ALA A 382 -7.44 8.29 17.98
CA ALA A 382 -7.69 8.31 19.43
C ALA A 382 -9.01 7.60 19.78
N GLU A 383 -10.10 7.85 19.04
CA GLU A 383 -11.39 7.19 19.23
C GLU A 383 -11.31 5.67 18.97
N ALA A 384 -10.55 5.26 17.93
CA ALA A 384 -10.33 3.86 17.63
C ALA A 384 -9.55 3.15 18.75
N ILE A 385 -8.49 3.77 19.27
CA ILE A 385 -7.69 3.25 20.38
C ILE A 385 -8.53 3.11 21.65
N GLU A 386 -9.30 4.13 21.99
CA GLU A 386 -10.18 4.11 23.18
C GLU A 386 -11.28 3.04 23.05
N THR A 387 -11.84 2.87 21.86
CA THR A 387 -12.82 1.80 21.59
C THR A 387 -12.18 0.41 21.70
N ALA A 388 -10.95 0.24 21.19
CA ALA A 388 -10.19 -1.00 21.35
C ALA A 388 -9.93 -1.29 22.83
N LYS A 389 -9.56 -0.28 23.62
CA LYS A 389 -9.29 -0.40 25.05
C LYS A 389 -10.52 -0.89 25.81
N ARG A 390 -11.68 -0.27 25.57
CA ARG A 390 -12.96 -0.71 26.20
C ARG A 390 -13.28 -2.17 25.84
N ASN A 391 -13.18 -2.54 24.58
CA ASN A 391 -13.46 -3.91 24.13
C ASN A 391 -12.51 -4.95 24.77
N ILE A 392 -11.25 -4.59 24.98
CA ILE A 392 -10.25 -5.43 25.65
C ILE A 392 -10.59 -5.55 27.15
N GLU A 393 -10.91 -4.44 27.83
CA GLU A 393 -11.26 -4.43 29.25
C GLU A 393 -12.49 -5.29 29.56
N GLU A 394 -13.48 -5.29 28.66
CA GLU A 394 -14.67 -6.12 28.80
C GLU A 394 -14.37 -7.62 28.64
N LYS A 395 -13.46 -7.99 27.76
CA LYS A 395 -13.18 -9.40 27.42
C LYS A 395 -12.02 -10.00 28.20
N ASN A 396 -11.00 -9.22 28.53
CA ASN A 396 -9.77 -9.69 29.17
C ASN A 396 -9.23 -8.67 30.17
N GLN A 397 -9.84 -8.64 31.36
CA GLN A 397 -9.43 -7.73 32.44
C GLN A 397 -8.01 -7.98 32.96
N ALA A 398 -7.47 -9.18 32.75
CA ALA A 398 -6.14 -9.58 33.25
C ALA A 398 -4.99 -9.25 32.28
N LEU A 399 -5.27 -8.65 31.11
CA LEU A 399 -4.22 -8.31 30.14
C LEU A 399 -3.29 -7.23 30.69
N GLU A 400 -1.97 -7.52 30.77
CA GLU A 400 -0.98 -6.64 31.43
C GLU A 400 -0.67 -5.36 30.62
N GLN A 401 -0.66 -5.42 29.28
CA GLN A 401 -0.26 -4.32 28.38
C GLN A 401 -1.45 -3.75 27.60
N LYS A 402 -2.55 -3.45 28.29
CA LYS A 402 -3.82 -3.02 27.66
C LYS A 402 -3.67 -1.82 26.73
N GLU A 403 -2.94 -0.79 27.15
CA GLU A 403 -2.72 0.42 26.35
C GLU A 403 -1.97 0.13 25.05
N LEU A 404 -0.92 -0.69 25.11
CA LEU A 404 -0.15 -1.07 23.93
C LEU A 404 -1.01 -1.88 22.96
N VAL A 405 -1.73 -2.89 23.47
CA VAL A 405 -2.60 -3.74 22.65
C VAL A 405 -3.76 -2.92 22.08
N ALA A 406 -4.37 -2.03 22.88
CA ALA A 406 -5.42 -1.14 22.42
C ALA A 406 -4.94 -0.24 21.27
N ARG A 407 -3.72 0.32 21.38
CA ARG A 407 -3.09 1.09 20.29
C ARG A 407 -2.90 0.23 19.06
N GLN A 408 -2.33 -0.96 19.18
CA GLN A 408 -2.09 -1.88 18.05
C GLN A 408 -3.38 -2.30 17.35
N VAL A 409 -4.44 -2.55 18.11
CA VAL A 409 -5.75 -2.98 17.58
C VAL A 409 -6.51 -1.80 16.96
N GLY A 410 -6.57 -0.66 17.64
CA GLY A 410 -7.27 0.52 17.15
C GLY A 410 -6.65 1.07 15.86
N VAL A 411 -5.32 1.27 15.86
CA VAL A 411 -4.60 1.72 14.66
C VAL A 411 -4.70 0.67 13.55
N GLY A 412 -4.50 -0.60 13.88
CA GLY A 412 -4.61 -1.71 12.92
C GLY A 412 -5.99 -1.80 12.27
N ALA A 413 -7.07 -1.54 13.00
CA ALA A 413 -8.43 -1.53 12.48
C ALA A 413 -8.62 -0.43 11.41
N VAL A 414 -8.12 0.78 11.68
CA VAL A 414 -8.19 1.92 10.74
C VAL A 414 -7.39 1.64 9.47
N ILE A 415 -6.15 1.18 9.60
CA ILE A 415 -5.28 0.84 8.45
C ILE A 415 -5.92 -0.28 7.62
N PHE A 416 -6.34 -1.36 8.26
CA PHE A 416 -6.90 -2.52 7.58
C PHE A 416 -8.19 -2.21 6.83
N ASN A 417 -9.04 -1.38 7.41
CA ASN A 417 -10.30 -0.98 6.77
C ASN A 417 -10.07 -0.25 5.44
N ASP A 418 -9.02 0.55 5.33
CA ASP A 418 -8.63 1.14 4.06
C ASP A 418 -8.07 0.09 3.10
N LEU A 419 -7.04 -0.64 3.53
CA LEU A 419 -6.25 -1.51 2.67
C LEU A 419 -6.96 -2.79 2.21
N LYS A 420 -8.04 -3.23 2.87
CA LYS A 420 -8.82 -4.41 2.42
C LYS A 420 -9.59 -4.17 1.12
N ASN A 421 -9.83 -2.92 0.76
CA ASN A 421 -10.57 -2.52 -0.43
C ASN A 421 -9.62 -2.27 -1.60
N ASN A 422 -10.12 -2.51 -2.83
CA ASN A 422 -9.39 -2.04 -3.99
C ASN A 422 -9.21 -0.51 -3.88
N ARG A 423 -7.98 -0.03 -4.06
CA ARG A 423 -7.63 1.38 -3.87
C ARG A 423 -8.46 2.34 -4.72
N MET A 424 -8.96 1.92 -5.90
CA MET A 424 -9.78 2.76 -6.78
C MET A 424 -11.20 2.98 -6.26
N ASN A 425 -11.67 2.15 -5.32
CA ASN A 425 -13.00 2.32 -4.76
C ASN A 425 -13.03 3.45 -3.74
N ASP A 426 -14.13 4.19 -3.71
CA ASP A 426 -14.46 5.04 -2.58
C ASP A 426 -14.78 4.18 -1.37
N ILE A 427 -14.41 4.65 -0.17
CA ILE A 427 -14.59 3.92 1.09
C ILE A 427 -15.50 4.72 2.01
N ASP A 428 -16.61 4.13 2.44
CA ASP A 428 -17.45 4.71 3.48
C ASP A 428 -16.89 4.34 4.86
N PHE A 429 -16.58 5.35 5.66
CA PHE A 429 -15.91 5.19 6.95
C PHE A 429 -16.94 4.90 8.04
N SER A 430 -16.76 3.77 8.75
CA SER A 430 -17.55 3.41 9.94
C SER A 430 -16.63 2.81 11.00
N LEU A 431 -16.39 3.56 12.08
CA LEU A 431 -15.57 3.09 13.20
C LEU A 431 -16.16 1.84 13.86
N GLU A 432 -17.48 1.79 14.02
CA GLU A 432 -18.19 0.63 14.61
C GLU A 432 -17.91 -0.65 13.81
N GLN A 433 -18.03 -0.58 12.48
CA GLN A 433 -17.81 -1.75 11.63
C GLN A 433 -16.36 -2.22 11.64
N MET A 434 -15.39 -1.30 11.60
CA MET A 434 -13.97 -1.67 11.53
C MET A 434 -13.43 -2.22 12.85
N MET A 435 -14.04 -1.88 13.98
CA MET A 435 -13.64 -2.36 15.30
C MET A 435 -14.23 -3.72 15.68
N ASN A 436 -15.06 -4.31 14.82
CA ASN A 436 -15.65 -5.61 15.07
C ASN A 436 -14.58 -6.72 15.01
N PHE A 437 -14.64 -7.67 15.97
CA PHE A 437 -13.77 -8.87 16.01
C PHE A 437 -14.27 -10.00 15.11
N GLU A 438 -15.35 -9.81 14.39
CA GLU A 438 -15.91 -10.74 13.42
C GLU A 438 -15.98 -10.06 12.03
N GLY A 439 -16.04 -10.85 10.98
CA GLY A 439 -16.16 -10.35 9.61
C GLY A 439 -14.81 -10.01 8.95
N GLU A 440 -14.80 -8.94 8.13
CA GLU A 440 -13.63 -8.55 7.32
C GLU A 440 -12.89 -7.37 7.94
N THR A 441 -12.28 -7.58 9.09
CA THR A 441 -11.66 -6.52 9.90
C THR A 441 -10.23 -6.84 10.30
N GLY A 442 -9.43 -5.81 10.57
CA GLY A 442 -8.09 -5.94 11.13
C GLY A 442 -8.09 -6.68 12.47
N PRO A 443 -8.95 -6.29 13.43
CA PRO A 443 -9.08 -7.01 14.70
C PRO A 443 -9.37 -8.51 14.57
N TYR A 444 -10.12 -8.95 13.56
CA TYR A 444 -10.34 -10.37 13.28
C TYR A 444 -9.04 -11.11 12.94
N VAL A 445 -8.21 -10.53 12.07
CA VAL A 445 -6.91 -11.12 11.69
C VAL A 445 -5.95 -11.11 12.87
N GLN A 446 -5.85 -9.99 13.59
CA GLN A 446 -5.02 -9.86 14.79
C GLN A 446 -5.43 -10.85 15.88
N TYR A 447 -6.73 -11.02 16.10
CA TYR A 447 -7.25 -12.00 17.05
C TYR A 447 -6.93 -13.45 16.66
N THR A 448 -6.95 -13.77 15.36
CA THR A 448 -6.52 -15.10 14.87
C THR A 448 -5.05 -15.33 15.19
N PHE A 449 -4.19 -14.34 14.98
CA PHE A 449 -2.76 -14.43 15.36
C PHE A 449 -2.58 -14.58 16.88
N ALA A 450 -3.27 -13.79 17.71
CA ALA A 450 -3.22 -13.88 19.15
C ALA A 450 -3.70 -15.25 19.68
N ARG A 451 -4.75 -15.82 19.05
CA ARG A 451 -5.23 -17.18 19.34
C ARG A 451 -4.13 -18.22 19.09
N ILE A 452 -3.45 -18.14 17.95
CA ILE A 452 -2.34 -19.04 17.64
C ILE A 452 -1.22 -18.87 18.67
N SER A 453 -0.86 -17.63 19.00
CA SER A 453 0.17 -17.34 20.02
C SER A 453 -0.17 -17.98 21.37
N SER A 454 -1.45 -17.88 21.80
CA SER A 454 -1.92 -18.54 23.02
C SER A 454 -1.91 -20.06 22.95
N LEU A 455 -2.17 -20.66 21.77
CA LEU A 455 -2.06 -22.09 21.57
C LEU A 455 -0.60 -22.57 21.72
N LEU A 456 0.34 -21.84 21.14
CA LEU A 456 1.77 -22.14 21.22
C LEU A 456 2.27 -22.06 22.67
N GLU A 457 1.86 -21.03 23.41
CA GLU A 457 2.20 -20.85 24.82
C GLU A 457 1.64 -22.01 25.68
N LYS A 458 0.33 -22.30 25.57
CA LYS A 458 -0.33 -23.36 26.33
C LYS A 458 0.14 -24.76 25.96
N GLY A 459 0.55 -24.96 24.72
CA GLY A 459 1.06 -26.24 24.22
C GLY A 459 2.53 -26.48 24.51
N GLU A 460 3.22 -25.52 25.17
CA GLU A 460 4.68 -25.57 25.39
C GLU A 460 5.42 -25.89 24.10
N PHE A 461 5.13 -25.07 23.08
CA PHE A 461 5.57 -25.31 21.70
C PHE A 461 7.05 -25.61 21.55
N LYS A 462 7.33 -26.70 20.85
CA LYS A 462 8.67 -27.08 20.37
C LYS A 462 8.58 -27.39 18.89
N GLU A 463 9.37 -26.69 18.08
CA GLU A 463 9.38 -26.89 16.63
C GLU A 463 9.71 -28.35 16.29
N GLN A 464 8.86 -28.96 15.47
CA GLN A 464 9.00 -30.34 15.03
C GLN A 464 8.67 -30.45 13.54
N ALA A 465 9.37 -31.35 12.84
CA ALA A 465 9.03 -31.70 11.45
C ALA A 465 7.61 -32.24 11.37
N ILE A 466 6.87 -31.77 10.36
CA ILE A 466 5.43 -32.04 10.22
C ILE A 466 5.24 -33.21 9.26
N GLN A 467 4.45 -34.19 9.69
CA GLN A 467 3.94 -35.27 8.84
C GLN A 467 2.51 -34.91 8.40
N TYR A 468 2.19 -35.16 7.15
CA TYR A 468 0.90 -34.78 6.56
C TYR A 468 -0.29 -35.40 7.33
N ASP A 469 -0.21 -36.70 7.66
CA ASP A 469 -1.29 -37.45 8.32
C ASP A 469 -1.64 -36.91 9.72
N ALA A 470 -0.70 -36.19 10.36
CA ALA A 470 -0.93 -35.58 11.67
C ALA A 470 -1.92 -34.40 11.63
N LEU A 471 -2.13 -33.78 10.47
CA LEU A 471 -2.85 -32.52 10.35
C LEU A 471 -4.36 -32.67 10.17
N GLY A 472 -4.82 -33.76 9.51
CA GLY A 472 -6.24 -34.00 9.24
C GLY A 472 -6.82 -33.21 8.04
N GLU A 473 -8.09 -33.49 7.76
CA GLU A 473 -8.80 -33.08 6.54
C GLU A 473 -8.80 -31.56 6.26
N TYR A 474 -8.99 -30.74 7.31
CA TYR A 474 -9.15 -29.29 7.13
C TYR A 474 -7.84 -28.53 6.91
N ALA A 475 -6.69 -29.19 7.04
CA ALA A 475 -5.40 -28.55 6.87
C ALA A 475 -5.10 -28.16 5.41
N TRP A 476 -5.57 -28.95 4.46
CA TRP A 476 -5.23 -28.74 3.04
C TRP A 476 -5.60 -27.34 2.52
N SER A 477 -6.75 -26.81 2.88
CA SER A 477 -7.16 -25.45 2.49
C SER A 477 -6.21 -24.37 3.04
N VAL A 478 -5.64 -24.57 4.22
CA VAL A 478 -4.63 -23.68 4.80
C VAL A 478 -3.31 -23.81 4.06
N ILE A 479 -2.86 -25.03 3.77
CA ILE A 479 -1.63 -25.31 3.02
C ILE A 479 -1.64 -24.63 1.64
N GLN A 480 -2.76 -24.75 0.92
CA GLN A 480 -2.92 -24.09 -0.38
C GLN A 480 -2.75 -22.56 -0.31
N LEU A 481 -3.24 -21.93 0.76
CA LEU A 481 -3.05 -20.49 0.98
C LEU A 481 -1.60 -20.17 1.34
N LEU A 482 -0.99 -20.93 2.24
CA LEU A 482 0.41 -20.74 2.61
C LEU A 482 1.33 -20.83 1.37
N GLU A 483 1.08 -21.79 0.48
CA GLU A 483 1.83 -21.97 -0.77
C GLU A 483 1.68 -20.76 -1.72
N GLN A 484 0.51 -20.13 -1.76
CA GLN A 484 0.23 -18.99 -2.63
C GLN A 484 0.86 -17.67 -2.14
N TYR A 485 1.25 -17.58 -0.88
CA TYR A 485 1.70 -16.34 -0.26
C TYR A 485 2.82 -15.62 -1.03
N PRO A 486 3.92 -16.28 -1.45
CA PRO A 486 4.99 -15.62 -2.20
C PRO A 486 4.50 -14.98 -3.52
N ILE A 487 3.59 -15.66 -4.21
CA ILE A 487 3.01 -15.16 -5.48
C ILE A 487 2.10 -13.95 -5.22
N ILE A 488 1.35 -13.96 -4.12
CA ILE A 488 0.49 -12.83 -3.74
C ILE A 488 1.33 -11.60 -3.39
N VAL A 489 2.44 -11.77 -2.68
CA VAL A 489 3.39 -10.69 -2.38
C VAL A 489 3.94 -10.07 -3.67
N GLN A 490 4.38 -10.89 -4.62
CA GLN A 490 4.88 -10.43 -5.90
C GLN A 490 3.79 -9.68 -6.69
N LYS A 491 2.60 -10.26 -6.85
CA LYS A 491 1.49 -9.64 -7.58
C LYS A 491 1.03 -8.32 -6.95
N SER A 492 1.03 -8.25 -5.62
CA SER A 492 0.67 -7.03 -4.90
C SER A 492 1.63 -5.85 -5.25
N PHE A 493 2.92 -6.14 -5.40
CA PHE A 493 3.90 -5.16 -5.87
C PHE A 493 3.69 -4.80 -7.35
N GLU A 494 3.61 -5.79 -8.24
CA GLU A 494 3.45 -5.58 -9.70
C GLU A 494 2.23 -4.73 -10.04
N GLN A 495 1.11 -4.95 -9.33
CA GLN A 495 -0.16 -4.26 -9.53
C GLN A 495 -0.31 -3.01 -8.66
N ALA A 496 0.67 -2.72 -7.80
CA ALA A 496 0.60 -1.67 -6.78
C ALA A 496 -0.71 -1.73 -5.98
N ASP A 497 -1.10 -2.94 -5.52
CA ASP A 497 -2.37 -3.21 -4.87
C ASP A 497 -2.21 -3.97 -3.53
N PRO A 498 -2.06 -3.23 -2.40
CA PRO A 498 -1.96 -3.84 -1.07
C PRO A 498 -3.21 -4.64 -0.64
N SER A 499 -4.36 -4.42 -1.30
CA SER A 499 -5.60 -5.14 -0.94
C SER A 499 -5.50 -6.65 -1.16
N GLN A 500 -4.58 -7.09 -2.00
CA GLN A 500 -4.31 -8.52 -2.20
C GLN A 500 -3.77 -9.17 -0.93
N ILE A 501 -2.84 -8.50 -0.23
CA ILE A 501 -2.31 -8.97 1.06
C ILE A 501 -3.39 -8.97 2.15
N ALA A 502 -4.21 -7.91 2.22
CA ALA A 502 -5.29 -7.82 3.20
C ALA A 502 -6.35 -8.92 2.99
N LYS A 503 -6.77 -9.16 1.75
CA LYS A 503 -7.72 -10.24 1.40
C LYS A 503 -7.13 -11.61 1.69
N PHE A 504 -5.86 -11.81 1.37
CA PHE A 504 -5.15 -13.05 1.68
C PHE A 504 -5.12 -13.31 3.19
N SER A 505 -4.78 -12.31 4.02
CA SER A 505 -4.74 -12.48 5.47
C SER A 505 -6.11 -12.86 6.07
N LEU A 506 -7.20 -12.33 5.51
CA LEU A 506 -8.58 -12.73 5.87
C LEU A 506 -8.87 -14.18 5.47
N GLN A 507 -8.50 -14.58 4.26
CA GLN A 507 -8.71 -15.94 3.77
C GLN A 507 -7.93 -16.94 4.61
N LEU A 508 -6.66 -16.66 4.92
CA LEU A 508 -5.82 -17.50 5.76
C LEU A 508 -6.37 -17.60 7.19
N SER A 509 -6.82 -16.48 7.77
CA SER A 509 -7.46 -16.45 9.08
C SER A 509 -8.73 -17.30 9.13
N ARG A 510 -9.60 -17.20 8.11
CA ARG A 510 -10.83 -18.00 8.02
C ARG A 510 -10.53 -19.50 7.87
N ALA A 511 -9.58 -19.83 7.01
CA ALA A 511 -9.18 -21.24 6.80
C ALA A 511 -8.59 -21.85 8.09
N PHE A 512 -7.71 -21.11 8.77
CA PHE A 512 -7.14 -21.56 10.04
C PHE A 512 -8.19 -21.66 11.15
N ASN A 513 -9.10 -20.69 11.29
CA ASN A 513 -10.16 -20.76 12.28
C ASN A 513 -11.11 -21.94 12.03
N LYS A 514 -11.37 -22.29 10.76
CA LYS A 514 -12.11 -23.52 10.41
C LYS A 514 -11.34 -24.78 10.82
N TYR A 515 -10.04 -24.85 10.51
CA TYR A 515 -9.16 -25.93 10.96
C TYR A 515 -9.19 -26.07 12.48
N TYR A 516 -9.00 -24.98 13.21
CA TYR A 516 -9.00 -24.94 14.67
C TYR A 516 -10.32 -25.43 15.29
N ALA A 517 -11.46 -25.09 14.68
CA ALA A 517 -12.78 -25.52 15.16
C ALA A 517 -13.02 -27.03 15.03
N HIS A 518 -12.37 -27.69 14.06
CA HIS A 518 -12.59 -29.09 13.77
C HIS A 518 -11.41 -30.01 14.21
N THR A 519 -10.28 -29.44 14.61
CA THR A 519 -9.08 -30.18 14.97
C THR A 519 -8.67 -29.87 16.41
N LYS A 520 -8.62 -30.90 17.26
CA LYS A 520 -8.09 -30.78 18.62
C LYS A 520 -6.55 -30.70 18.57
N ILE A 521 -6.00 -29.50 18.79
CA ILE A 521 -4.55 -29.26 18.72
C ILE A 521 -3.85 -29.63 20.02
N LEU A 522 -4.43 -29.23 21.17
CA LEU A 522 -3.86 -29.44 22.52
C LEU A 522 -4.26 -30.79 23.12
N VAL A 523 -4.06 -31.87 22.37
CA VAL A 523 -4.21 -33.24 22.87
C VAL A 523 -2.83 -33.80 23.12
N GLU A 524 -2.64 -34.46 24.28
CA GLU A 524 -1.37 -35.11 24.64
C GLU A 524 -1.21 -36.39 23.82
N ASP A 525 -0.86 -36.25 22.55
CA ASP A 525 -0.53 -37.32 21.61
C ASP A 525 0.80 -37.03 20.90
N GLU A 526 1.30 -37.97 20.13
CA GLU A 526 2.55 -37.85 19.37
C GLU A 526 2.50 -36.73 18.30
N TRP A 527 1.32 -36.26 17.92
CA TRP A 527 1.09 -35.25 16.87
C TRP A 527 0.91 -33.83 17.41
N LYS A 528 0.82 -33.64 18.74
CA LYS A 528 0.62 -32.33 19.37
C LYS A 528 1.63 -31.30 18.85
N GLN A 529 2.92 -31.62 18.90
CA GLN A 529 3.95 -30.67 18.48
C GLN A 529 3.97 -30.43 16.97
N MET A 530 3.57 -31.41 16.16
CA MET A 530 3.41 -31.24 14.70
C MET A 530 2.25 -30.29 14.37
N LYS A 531 1.09 -30.44 15.05
CA LYS A 531 -0.06 -29.53 14.91
C LYS A 531 0.28 -28.10 15.38
N LEU A 532 1.09 -27.98 16.44
CA LEU A 532 1.60 -26.67 16.90
C LEU A 532 2.60 -26.06 15.91
N SER A 533 3.50 -26.87 15.31
CA SER A 533 4.40 -26.40 14.25
C SER A 533 3.64 -25.92 13.01
N PHE A 534 2.54 -26.59 12.66
CA PHE A 534 1.63 -26.11 11.61
C PHE A 534 0.96 -24.78 11.98
N ALA A 535 0.41 -24.65 13.19
CA ALA A 535 -0.15 -23.39 13.66
C ALA A 535 0.90 -22.27 13.70
N PHE A 536 2.14 -22.59 14.08
CA PHE A 536 3.27 -21.66 14.07
C PHE A 536 3.60 -21.18 12.65
N SER A 537 3.56 -22.07 11.64
CA SER A 537 3.75 -21.69 10.24
C SER A 537 2.68 -20.70 9.77
N VAL A 538 1.41 -20.87 10.19
CA VAL A 538 0.35 -19.90 9.93
C VAL A 538 0.61 -18.57 10.62
N ALA A 539 1.09 -18.59 11.88
CA ALA A 539 1.43 -17.38 12.62
C ALA A 539 2.54 -16.57 11.94
N ILE A 540 3.58 -17.24 11.43
CA ILE A 540 4.66 -16.60 10.67
C ILE A 540 4.08 -15.80 9.50
N VAL A 541 3.27 -16.45 8.68
CA VAL A 541 2.71 -15.83 7.46
C VAL A 541 1.69 -14.73 7.77
N LEU A 542 0.82 -14.92 8.79
CA LEU A 542 -0.12 -13.87 9.22
C LEU A 542 0.59 -12.64 9.77
N LYS A 543 1.63 -12.84 10.58
CA LYS A 543 2.43 -11.74 11.13
C LYS A 543 3.12 -10.96 10.03
N ASP A 544 3.72 -11.66 9.07
CA ASP A 544 4.38 -11.04 7.93
C ASP A 544 3.37 -10.26 7.06
N ALA A 545 2.24 -10.86 6.72
CA ALA A 545 1.18 -10.20 5.96
C ALA A 545 0.65 -8.92 6.64
N LEU A 546 0.44 -8.95 7.97
CA LEU A 546 0.06 -7.76 8.73
C LEU A 546 1.18 -6.71 8.70
N SER A 547 2.44 -7.11 8.86
CA SER A 547 3.61 -6.21 8.81
C SER A 547 3.73 -5.52 7.45
N LEU A 548 3.49 -6.22 6.34
CA LEU A 548 3.47 -5.62 5.00
C LEU A 548 2.40 -4.53 4.85
N LEU A 549 1.29 -4.66 5.57
CA LEU A 549 0.25 -3.63 5.64
C LEU A 549 0.56 -2.51 6.64
N GLY A 550 1.67 -2.57 7.38
CA GLY A 550 1.99 -1.63 8.45
C GLY A 550 1.17 -1.88 9.73
N ILE A 551 0.68 -3.09 9.94
CA ILE A 551 -0.19 -3.44 11.09
C ILE A 551 0.58 -4.33 12.05
N SER A 552 0.57 -3.99 13.34
CA SER A 552 1.15 -4.81 14.40
C SER A 552 0.31 -6.06 14.69
N ALA A 553 0.97 -7.15 15.04
CA ALA A 553 0.34 -8.43 15.39
C ALA A 553 0.52 -8.69 16.90
N PRO A 554 -0.44 -8.31 17.78
CA PRO A 554 -0.34 -8.55 19.22
C PRO A 554 -0.44 -10.05 19.53
N THR A 555 0.42 -10.53 20.43
CA THR A 555 0.43 -11.95 20.83
C THR A 555 -0.68 -12.32 21.81
N LYS A 556 -1.28 -11.33 22.48
CA LYS A 556 -2.41 -11.47 23.42
C LYS A 556 -3.41 -10.34 23.18
N MET A 557 -4.68 -10.66 23.24
CA MET A 557 -5.80 -9.70 23.09
C MET A 557 -6.88 -9.99 24.12
#